data_5ca99dfa769e4df49cbc25c6d1a3f6f5
#
_entry.id   5ca99dfa769e4df49cbc25c6d1a3f6f5
#
_cell.length_a   1.000
_cell.length_b   1.000
_cell.length_c   1.000
_cell.angle_alpha   90.00
_cell.angle_beta   90.00
_cell.angle_gamma   90.00
#
_symmetry.space_group_name_H-M   'P 1'
#
loop_
_entity.id
_entity.type
_entity.pdbx_description
1 polymer ?
#
loop_
_entity_poly.entity_id
_entity_poly.type
_entity_poly.pdbx_seq_one_letter_code
_entity_poly.pdbx_strand_id
1 'polypeptide(L)'
;EEYLEEIRRYYNGFSFDGRAFVYNPFSILGYFKDYWFKNYWFETGSPYFLGEYIKRHEIEIDELMEYPISESLFSAYEIEAAPAASFLTQSGYLTFKGYREKRGYELDFPNQEVKDAFSQLLLLHRYGLEPQTNDAIRNGILNGLDKRDFGIIFEQMRITFASIPYTLYHKREEQKGNHPERLERFYHVVLLTLFWGCGIEAKAEEATHLGRSDLVLAYGEDVYIMELKKAPAEKALQQIREKGYGEKYRGKNLYYVGIEIDTEQRNLKGYRIEQSAPAV
;
A
#
# COMPACT_ATOMS: atom_id res chain seq x y z
N GLU A 1 -21.21 -10.02 -15.35
CA GLU A 1 -19.78 -10.43 -15.32
C GLU A 1 -18.95 -9.45 -14.47
N GLU A 2 -19.00 -8.15 -14.73
CA GLU A 2 -18.27 -7.11 -14.00
C GLU A 2 -18.49 -7.18 -12.48
N TYR A 3 -19.73 -7.36 -12.04
CA TYR A 3 -20.07 -7.50 -10.63
C TYR A 3 -19.49 -8.76 -9.95
N LEU A 4 -19.37 -9.86 -10.69
CA LEU A 4 -18.74 -11.07 -10.18
C LEU A 4 -17.21 -10.92 -10.05
N GLU A 5 -16.58 -10.17 -10.94
CA GLU A 5 -15.17 -9.86 -10.85
C GLU A 5 -14.88 -8.95 -9.66
N GLU A 6 -15.79 -8.02 -9.35
CA GLU A 6 -15.68 -7.18 -8.15
C GLU A 6 -15.77 -8.01 -6.87
N ILE A 7 -16.72 -8.96 -6.79
CA ILE A 7 -16.81 -9.89 -5.65
C ILE A 7 -15.54 -10.73 -5.54
N ARG A 8 -14.98 -11.21 -6.65
CA ARG A 8 -13.72 -11.95 -6.65
C ARG A 8 -12.56 -11.09 -6.13
N ARG A 9 -12.41 -9.89 -6.66
CA ARG A 9 -11.36 -8.96 -6.26
C ARG A 9 -11.43 -8.66 -4.76
N TYR A 10 -12.65 -8.57 -4.23
CA TYR A 10 -12.87 -8.15 -2.85
C TYR A 10 -12.72 -9.29 -1.84
N TYR A 11 -13.17 -10.53 -2.17
CA TYR A 11 -13.28 -11.61 -1.18
C TYR A 11 -12.58 -12.92 -1.55
N ASN A 12 -12.15 -13.12 -2.81
CA ASN A 12 -11.43 -14.32 -3.22
C ASN A 12 -9.90 -14.11 -3.10
N GLY A 13 -9.14 -15.21 -3.04
CA GLY A 13 -7.69 -15.15 -3.22
C GLY A 13 -6.87 -15.78 -2.11
N PHE A 14 -7.50 -16.41 -1.11
CA PHE A 14 -6.76 -17.23 -0.15
C PHE A 14 -6.23 -18.50 -0.83
N SER A 15 -4.97 -18.83 -0.58
CA SER A 15 -4.33 -20.02 -1.13
C SER A 15 -3.38 -20.64 -0.13
N PHE A 16 -3.34 -21.97 -0.11
CA PHE A 16 -2.46 -22.77 0.74
C PHE A 16 -1.26 -23.35 -0.04
N ASP A 17 -1.29 -23.26 -1.37
CA ASP A 17 -0.29 -23.86 -2.25
C ASP A 17 0.17 -22.93 -3.39
N GLY A 18 -0.41 -21.73 -3.49
CA GLY A 18 -0.16 -20.77 -4.56
C GLY A 18 -0.76 -21.15 -5.91
N ARG A 19 -1.66 -22.15 -5.97
CA ARG A 19 -2.28 -22.65 -7.21
C ARG A 19 -3.79 -22.54 -7.19
N ALA A 20 -4.42 -23.02 -6.12
CA ALA A 20 -5.86 -22.94 -5.94
C ALA A 20 -6.22 -21.75 -5.04
N PHE A 21 -7.20 -20.94 -5.46
CA PHE A 21 -7.64 -19.76 -4.74
C PHE A 21 -9.08 -19.91 -4.31
N VAL A 22 -9.37 -19.61 -3.05
CA VAL A 22 -10.67 -19.77 -2.44
C VAL A 22 -11.14 -18.48 -1.76
N TYR A 23 -12.45 -18.36 -1.62
CA TYR A 23 -13.08 -17.30 -0.82
C TYR A 23 -12.92 -17.57 0.67
N ASN A 24 -12.83 -16.51 1.48
CA ASN A 24 -13.13 -16.64 2.90
C ASN A 24 -14.63 -16.93 3.05
N PRO A 25 -15.02 -18.08 3.64
CA PRO A 25 -16.43 -18.43 3.75
C PRO A 25 -17.25 -17.42 4.56
N PHE A 26 -16.67 -16.84 5.61
CA PHE A 26 -17.37 -15.87 6.45
C PHE A 26 -17.63 -14.57 5.69
N SER A 27 -16.61 -14.02 5.04
CA SER A 27 -16.72 -12.76 4.29
C SER A 27 -17.70 -12.87 3.13
N ILE A 28 -17.62 -13.96 2.35
CA ILE A 28 -18.52 -14.12 1.20
C ILE A 28 -19.97 -14.38 1.64
N LEU A 29 -20.21 -15.11 2.72
CA LEU A 29 -21.56 -15.30 3.29
C LEU A 29 -22.11 -13.99 3.87
N GLY A 30 -21.27 -13.20 4.54
CA GLY A 30 -21.62 -11.85 4.99
C GLY A 30 -22.05 -10.96 3.84
N TYR A 31 -21.28 -10.96 2.77
CA TYR A 31 -21.64 -10.23 1.56
C TYR A 31 -23.00 -10.67 0.98
N PHE A 32 -23.26 -11.96 0.80
CA PHE A 32 -24.54 -12.45 0.28
C PHE A 32 -25.73 -12.22 1.22
N LYS A 33 -25.47 -12.00 2.50
CA LYS A 33 -26.50 -11.62 3.46
C LYS A 33 -26.89 -10.15 3.33
N ASP A 34 -25.88 -9.26 3.22
CA ASP A 34 -26.08 -7.81 3.29
C ASP A 34 -26.10 -7.17 1.91
N TYR A 35 -25.56 -7.81 0.88
CA TYR A 35 -25.28 -7.27 -0.47
C TYR A 35 -24.49 -5.96 -0.47
N TRP A 36 -23.55 -5.85 0.48
CA TRP A 36 -22.75 -4.66 0.69
C TRP A 36 -21.27 -5.02 0.76
N PHE A 37 -20.42 -4.33 -0.04
CA PHE A 37 -18.97 -4.46 0.06
C PHE A 37 -18.48 -3.76 1.32
N LYS A 38 -18.15 -4.55 2.35
CA LYS A 38 -17.56 -4.07 3.61
C LYS A 38 -16.53 -5.06 4.12
N ASN A 39 -15.78 -4.65 5.12
CA ASN A 39 -14.75 -5.47 5.72
C ASN A 39 -15.37 -6.39 6.78
N TYR A 40 -15.72 -7.62 6.39
CA TYR A 40 -16.17 -8.68 7.31
C TYR A 40 -15.00 -9.37 8.01
N TRP A 41 -13.77 -9.24 7.45
CA TRP A 41 -12.56 -9.85 8.00
C TRP A 41 -12.33 -9.47 9.45
N PHE A 42 -12.51 -8.19 9.81
CA PHE A 42 -12.37 -7.70 11.17
C PHE A 42 -13.37 -8.28 12.17
N GLU A 43 -14.49 -8.81 11.70
CA GLU A 43 -15.50 -9.45 12.58
C GLU A 43 -15.05 -10.85 13.02
N THR A 44 -14.12 -11.50 12.32
CA THR A 44 -13.68 -12.88 12.57
C THR A 44 -12.38 -13.00 13.34
N GLY A 45 -11.54 -11.97 13.33
CA GLY A 45 -10.22 -11.98 13.92
C GLY A 45 -10.08 -11.03 15.11
N SER A 46 -9.02 -11.19 15.90
CA SER A 46 -8.65 -10.22 16.91
C SER A 46 -7.64 -9.22 16.34
N PRO A 47 -8.08 -8.04 15.87
CA PRO A 47 -7.18 -6.99 15.42
C PRO A 47 -6.17 -6.57 16.48
N TYR A 48 -6.53 -6.78 17.75
CA TYR A 48 -5.69 -6.44 18.90
C TYR A 48 -4.36 -7.19 18.89
N PHE A 49 -4.37 -8.51 18.69
CA PHE A 49 -3.14 -9.30 18.70
C PHE A 49 -2.20 -8.89 17.57
N LEU A 50 -2.74 -8.69 16.38
CA LEU A 50 -1.94 -8.20 15.24
C LEU A 50 -1.42 -6.77 15.50
N GLY A 51 -2.24 -5.90 16.10
CA GLY A 51 -1.82 -4.56 16.49
C GLY A 51 -0.61 -4.57 17.42
N GLU A 52 -0.62 -5.45 18.44
CA GLU A 52 0.52 -5.62 19.34
C GLU A 52 1.75 -6.22 18.62
N TYR A 53 1.53 -7.14 17.68
CA TYR A 53 2.61 -7.68 16.85
C TYR A 53 3.23 -6.57 15.97
N ILE A 54 2.43 -5.76 15.29
CA ILE A 54 2.89 -4.63 14.46
C ILE A 54 3.71 -3.62 15.27
N LYS A 55 3.29 -3.31 16.52
CA LYS A 55 4.03 -2.40 17.41
C LYS A 55 5.40 -2.92 17.79
N ARG A 56 5.52 -4.24 18.03
CA ARG A 56 6.78 -4.87 18.48
C ARG A 56 7.75 -5.14 17.35
N HIS A 57 7.23 -5.48 16.17
CA HIS A 57 8.00 -5.84 15.00
C HIS A 57 7.92 -4.73 13.96
N GLU A 58 9.06 -4.23 13.53
CA GLU A 58 9.13 -3.18 12.49
C GLU A 58 8.81 -3.78 11.11
N ILE A 59 7.53 -4.06 10.85
CA ILE A 59 7.08 -4.68 9.59
C ILE A 59 7.27 -3.70 8.44
N GLU A 60 8.07 -4.10 7.46
CA GLU A 60 8.20 -3.46 6.16
C GLU A 60 7.45 -4.31 5.13
N ILE A 61 6.18 -3.97 4.91
CA ILE A 61 5.27 -4.81 4.12
C ILE A 61 5.70 -4.95 2.65
N ASP A 62 6.30 -3.93 2.10
CA ASP A 62 6.86 -3.93 0.75
C ASP A 62 8.03 -4.94 0.62
N GLU A 63 8.88 -5.07 1.64
CA GLU A 63 9.96 -6.06 1.66
C GLU A 63 9.44 -7.51 1.67
N LEU A 64 8.33 -7.75 2.39
CA LEU A 64 7.74 -9.09 2.48
C LEU A 64 7.13 -9.58 1.16
N MET A 65 6.75 -8.65 0.29
CA MET A 65 6.16 -8.97 -1.03
C MET A 65 7.17 -8.87 -2.18
N GLU A 66 8.38 -8.37 -1.91
CA GLU A 66 9.38 -8.14 -2.96
C GLU A 66 10.05 -9.42 -3.45
N TYR A 67 10.37 -10.31 -2.53
CA TYR A 67 11.16 -11.52 -2.82
C TYR A 67 10.42 -12.77 -2.36
N PRO A 68 10.58 -13.90 -3.11
CA PRO A 68 10.07 -15.19 -2.66
C PRO A 68 10.64 -15.58 -1.31
N ILE A 69 9.81 -16.14 -0.45
CA ILE A 69 10.12 -16.54 0.90
C ILE A 69 10.40 -18.05 0.95
N SER A 70 11.54 -18.43 1.51
CA SER A 70 11.94 -19.82 1.66
C SER A 70 10.96 -20.63 2.52
N GLU A 71 10.73 -21.90 2.18
CA GLU A 71 9.89 -22.82 2.95
C GLU A 71 10.31 -22.93 4.42
N SER A 72 11.59 -22.80 4.72
CA SER A 72 12.12 -22.87 6.09
C SER A 72 11.57 -21.77 7.01
N LEU A 73 11.13 -20.64 6.45
CA LEU A 73 10.52 -19.56 7.23
C LEU A 73 9.09 -19.86 7.69
N PHE A 74 8.46 -20.90 7.14
CA PHE A 74 7.12 -21.37 7.58
C PHE A 74 7.19 -22.55 8.56
N SER A 75 8.40 -22.89 9.05
CA SER A 75 8.57 -23.85 10.13
C SER A 75 7.85 -23.39 11.40
N ALA A 76 7.52 -24.33 12.27
CA ALA A 76 6.84 -24.00 13.53
C ALA A 76 7.70 -23.11 14.42
N TYR A 77 7.19 -21.92 14.72
CA TYR A 77 7.76 -20.96 15.67
C TYR A 77 6.75 -20.71 16.79
N GLU A 78 7.26 -20.32 17.95
CA GLU A 78 6.42 -19.66 18.94
C GLU A 78 5.93 -18.33 18.35
N ILE A 79 4.68 -17.96 18.63
CA ILE A 79 4.01 -16.82 18.01
C ILE A 79 4.81 -15.53 18.18
N GLU A 80 5.41 -15.33 19.36
CA GLU A 80 6.19 -14.14 19.69
C GLU A 80 7.54 -14.07 18.95
N ALA A 81 8.04 -15.21 18.50
CA ALA A 81 9.32 -15.34 17.78
C ALA A 81 9.14 -15.59 16.28
N ALA A 82 7.90 -15.67 15.79
CA ALA A 82 7.62 -15.97 14.39
C ALA A 82 8.09 -14.82 13.48
N PRO A 83 8.81 -15.12 12.37
CA PRO A 83 9.09 -14.10 11.35
C PRO A 83 7.80 -13.50 10.79
N ALA A 84 7.83 -12.20 10.42
CA ALA A 84 6.64 -11.49 9.95
C ALA A 84 5.94 -12.20 8.77
N ALA A 85 6.69 -12.73 7.81
CA ALA A 85 6.14 -13.49 6.69
C ALA A 85 5.33 -14.71 7.16
N SER A 86 5.90 -15.50 8.09
CA SER A 86 5.24 -16.68 8.66
C SER A 86 4.00 -16.31 9.45
N PHE A 87 4.12 -15.33 10.35
CA PHE A 87 3.02 -14.88 11.18
C PHE A 87 1.85 -14.34 10.36
N LEU A 88 2.12 -13.44 9.40
CA LEU A 88 1.08 -12.84 8.56
C LEU A 88 0.42 -13.85 7.62
N THR A 89 1.17 -14.85 7.13
CA THR A 89 0.61 -15.92 6.30
C THR A 89 -0.26 -16.86 7.12
N GLN A 90 0.18 -17.28 8.31
CA GLN A 90 -0.60 -18.15 9.20
C GLN A 90 -1.85 -17.48 9.74
N SER A 91 -1.80 -16.17 9.97
CA SER A 91 -2.96 -15.37 10.40
C SER A 91 -3.87 -14.93 9.24
N GLY A 92 -3.53 -15.26 7.99
CA GLY A 92 -4.35 -15.01 6.80
C GLY A 92 -4.27 -13.59 6.25
N TYR A 93 -3.34 -12.76 6.71
CA TYR A 93 -3.11 -11.43 6.14
C TYR A 93 -2.25 -11.46 4.88
N LEU A 94 -1.39 -12.45 4.75
CA LEU A 94 -0.70 -12.79 3.50
C LEU A 94 -1.11 -14.18 3.05
N THR A 95 -0.92 -14.47 1.77
CA THR A 95 -1.20 -15.76 1.17
C THR A 95 -0.19 -16.09 0.10
N PHE A 96 -0.10 -17.37 -0.26
CA PHE A 96 0.75 -17.83 -1.35
C PHE A 96 0.12 -17.46 -2.69
N LYS A 97 0.85 -16.69 -3.52
CA LYS A 97 0.44 -16.33 -4.89
C LYS A 97 1.15 -17.16 -5.96
N GLY A 98 2.22 -17.81 -5.62
CA GLY A 98 2.99 -18.68 -6.50
C GLY A 98 4.16 -19.32 -5.80
N TYR A 99 4.82 -20.21 -6.50
CA TYR A 99 6.05 -20.86 -6.06
C TYR A 99 7.10 -20.75 -7.17
N ARG A 100 8.25 -20.19 -6.84
CA ARG A 100 9.43 -20.18 -7.72
C ARG A 100 10.40 -21.25 -7.32
N GLU A 101 10.68 -22.17 -8.25
CA GLU A 101 11.63 -23.25 -8.02
C GLU A 101 12.96 -22.73 -7.45
N LYS A 102 13.45 -23.34 -6.39
CA LYS A 102 14.68 -22.98 -5.64
C LYS A 102 14.65 -21.62 -4.94
N ARG A 103 13.59 -20.83 -5.06
CA ARG A 103 13.48 -19.52 -4.41
C ARG A 103 12.42 -19.47 -3.31
N GLY A 104 11.35 -20.27 -3.43
CA GLY A 104 10.27 -20.34 -2.45
C GLY A 104 8.96 -19.72 -2.92
N TYR A 105 8.13 -19.33 -1.95
CA TYR A 105 6.79 -18.82 -2.19
C TYR A 105 6.77 -17.31 -2.39
N GLU A 106 5.98 -16.85 -3.36
CA GLU A 106 5.60 -15.46 -3.51
C GLU A 106 4.41 -15.17 -2.60
N LEU A 107 4.52 -14.10 -1.83
CA LEU A 107 3.46 -13.65 -0.92
C LEU A 107 2.83 -12.35 -1.42
N ASP A 108 1.53 -12.24 -1.21
CA ASP A 108 0.77 -10.99 -1.37
C ASP A 108 -0.50 -11.06 -0.51
N PHE A 109 -1.24 -9.98 -0.44
CA PHE A 109 -2.56 -9.97 0.17
C PHE A 109 -3.49 -10.94 -0.56
N PRO A 110 -4.34 -11.69 0.14
CA PRO A 110 -5.32 -12.56 -0.51
C PRO A 110 -6.26 -11.76 -1.42
N ASN A 111 -6.77 -10.64 -0.93
CA ASN A 111 -7.78 -9.85 -1.61
C ASN A 111 -7.84 -8.40 -1.10
N GLN A 112 -8.74 -7.60 -1.66
CA GLN A 112 -8.89 -6.18 -1.31
C GLN A 112 -9.36 -5.99 0.14
N GLU A 113 -10.29 -6.81 0.64
CA GLU A 113 -10.79 -6.74 2.00
C GLU A 113 -9.66 -6.82 3.03
N VAL A 114 -8.79 -7.83 2.89
CA VAL A 114 -7.66 -8.04 3.82
C VAL A 114 -6.59 -6.96 3.65
N LYS A 115 -6.35 -6.52 2.41
CA LYS A 115 -5.42 -5.42 2.14
C LYS A 115 -5.84 -4.14 2.84
N ASP A 116 -7.11 -3.75 2.71
CA ASP A 116 -7.68 -2.58 3.38
C ASP A 116 -7.57 -2.71 4.90
N ALA A 117 -7.98 -3.86 5.44
CA ALA A 117 -7.93 -4.16 6.87
C ALA A 117 -6.51 -4.01 7.43
N PHE A 118 -5.54 -4.66 6.81
CA PHE A 118 -4.16 -4.63 7.26
C PHE A 118 -3.55 -3.24 7.14
N SER A 119 -3.86 -2.52 6.07
CA SER A 119 -3.37 -1.14 5.87
C SER A 119 -3.89 -0.20 6.95
N GLN A 120 -5.14 -0.32 7.37
CA GLN A 120 -5.70 0.45 8.49
C GLN A 120 -5.01 0.12 9.81
N LEU A 121 -4.68 -1.15 10.06
CA LEU A 121 -3.90 -1.54 11.25
C LEU A 121 -2.46 -0.99 11.22
N LEU A 122 -1.81 -0.97 10.05
CA LEU A 122 -0.50 -0.34 9.91
C LEU A 122 -0.57 1.17 10.16
N LEU A 123 -1.55 1.86 9.59
CA LEU A 123 -1.74 3.29 9.80
C LEU A 123 -1.91 3.61 11.28
N LEU A 124 -2.71 2.83 12.01
CA LEU A 124 -2.93 3.01 13.43
C LEU A 124 -1.71 2.60 14.27
N HIS A 125 -1.25 1.35 14.15
CA HIS A 125 -0.30 0.77 15.09
C HIS A 125 1.17 1.01 14.73
N ARG A 126 1.47 1.14 13.43
CA ARG A 126 2.83 1.42 12.95
C ARG A 126 3.11 2.90 12.81
N TYR A 127 2.14 3.65 12.26
CA TYR A 127 2.30 5.08 11.95
C TYR A 127 1.59 6.01 12.93
N GLY A 128 0.80 5.48 13.86
CA GLY A 128 0.19 6.26 14.95
C GLY A 128 -0.98 7.16 14.51
N LEU A 129 -1.59 6.88 13.34
CA LEU A 129 -2.77 7.62 12.89
C LEU A 129 -4.01 7.17 13.69
N GLU A 130 -4.58 8.08 14.46
CA GLU A 130 -5.82 7.82 15.19
C GLU A 130 -6.99 7.52 14.23
N PRO A 131 -7.92 6.61 14.59
CA PRO A 131 -9.00 6.17 13.70
C PRO A 131 -9.82 7.32 13.12
N GLN A 132 -10.20 8.32 13.91
CA GLN A 132 -10.97 9.48 13.45
C GLN A 132 -10.21 10.33 12.42
N THR A 133 -8.91 10.52 12.65
CA THR A 133 -8.03 11.22 11.70
C THR A 133 -7.90 10.43 10.41
N ASN A 134 -7.72 9.11 10.51
CA ASN A 134 -7.63 8.24 9.35
C ASN A 134 -8.92 8.26 8.50
N ASP A 135 -10.09 8.21 9.13
CA ASP A 135 -11.38 8.31 8.43
C ASP A 135 -11.56 9.68 7.73
N ALA A 136 -11.16 10.76 8.37
CA ALA A 136 -11.22 12.09 7.76
C ALA A 136 -10.30 12.20 6.54
N ILE A 137 -9.06 11.69 6.64
CA ILE A 137 -8.09 11.64 5.54
C ILE A 137 -8.64 10.80 4.38
N ARG A 138 -9.14 9.59 4.67
CA ARG A 138 -9.74 8.70 3.68
C ARG A 138 -10.86 9.38 2.89
N ASN A 139 -11.81 9.98 3.60
CA ASN A 139 -12.93 10.70 2.97
C ASN A 139 -12.43 11.88 2.13
N GLY A 140 -11.41 12.60 2.58
CA GLY A 140 -10.78 13.67 1.83
C GLY A 140 -10.12 13.21 0.54
N ILE A 141 -9.38 12.08 0.59
CA ILE A 141 -8.75 11.47 -0.60
C ILE A 141 -9.81 11.05 -1.62
N LEU A 142 -10.83 10.31 -1.20
CA LEU A 142 -11.90 9.86 -2.09
C LEU A 142 -12.64 11.06 -2.73
N ASN A 143 -12.97 12.08 -1.94
CA ASN A 143 -13.56 13.31 -2.46
C ASN A 143 -12.66 14.04 -3.48
N GLY A 144 -11.33 14.05 -3.25
CA GLY A 144 -10.37 14.62 -4.20
C GLY A 144 -10.31 13.85 -5.51
N LEU A 145 -10.35 12.52 -5.45
CA LEU A 145 -10.38 11.64 -6.63
C LEU A 145 -11.69 11.80 -7.41
N ASP A 146 -12.84 11.80 -6.74
CA ASP A 146 -14.15 12.00 -7.36
C ASP A 146 -14.24 13.34 -8.11
N LYS A 147 -13.62 14.38 -7.55
CA LYS A 147 -13.56 15.73 -8.14
C LYS A 147 -12.41 15.92 -9.12
N ARG A 148 -11.51 14.98 -9.26
CA ARG A 148 -10.24 15.13 -10.00
C ARG A 148 -9.43 16.34 -9.52
N ASP A 149 -9.51 16.63 -8.23
CA ASP A 149 -8.78 17.72 -7.58
C ASP A 149 -7.60 17.17 -6.78
N PHE A 150 -6.43 17.16 -7.40
CA PHE A 150 -5.22 16.66 -6.75
C PHE A 150 -4.77 17.54 -5.57
N GLY A 151 -5.17 18.81 -5.53
CA GLY A 151 -4.88 19.69 -4.40
C GLY A 151 -5.52 19.19 -3.10
N ILE A 152 -6.74 18.67 -3.17
CA ILE A 152 -7.43 18.04 -2.03
C ILE A 152 -6.67 16.77 -1.62
N ILE A 153 -6.29 15.91 -2.56
CA ILE A 153 -5.54 14.67 -2.30
C ILE A 153 -4.19 15.01 -1.63
N PHE A 154 -3.46 15.97 -2.19
CA PHE A 154 -2.16 16.39 -1.68
C PHE A 154 -2.24 16.92 -0.24
N GLU A 155 -3.26 17.68 0.10
CA GLU A 155 -3.45 18.16 1.46
C GLU A 155 -3.71 17.01 2.44
N GLN A 156 -4.47 15.98 2.05
CA GLN A 156 -4.65 14.77 2.89
C GLN A 156 -3.33 14.01 3.09
N MET A 157 -2.51 13.92 2.05
CA MET A 157 -1.16 13.33 2.17
C MET A 157 -0.30 14.14 3.16
N ARG A 158 -0.35 15.47 3.12
CA ARG A 158 0.34 16.34 4.08
C ARG A 158 -0.15 16.16 5.51
N ILE A 159 -1.46 16.08 5.71
CA ILE A 159 -2.09 15.82 7.02
C ILE A 159 -1.62 14.45 7.54
N THR A 160 -1.52 13.45 6.69
CA THR A 160 -1.02 12.11 7.05
C THR A 160 0.38 12.22 7.65
N PHE A 161 1.33 12.85 6.97
CA PHE A 161 2.70 12.99 7.48
C PHE A 161 2.80 13.85 8.73
N ALA A 162 1.98 14.90 8.83
CA ALA A 162 1.89 15.74 10.04
C ALA A 162 1.34 14.97 11.25
N SER A 163 0.56 13.92 11.03
CA SER A 163 -0.03 13.08 12.09
C SER A 163 0.91 11.97 12.57
N ILE A 164 1.98 11.66 11.84
CA ILE A 164 2.95 10.62 12.23
C ILE A 164 3.83 11.13 13.38
N PRO A 165 3.92 10.38 14.50
CA PRO A 165 4.75 10.78 15.64
C PRO A 165 6.22 10.98 15.27
N TYR A 166 6.80 12.08 15.75
CA TYR A 166 8.19 12.46 15.55
C TYR A 166 9.21 11.35 15.88
N THR A 167 8.92 10.53 16.89
CA THR A 167 9.79 9.43 17.32
C THR A 167 9.99 8.35 16.25
N LEU A 168 9.05 8.20 15.30
CA LEU A 168 9.17 7.24 14.21
C LEU A 168 10.17 7.70 13.14
N TYR A 169 10.31 9.01 12.95
CA TYR A 169 11.32 9.56 12.04
C TYR A 169 12.74 9.40 12.63
N HIS A 170 12.93 9.67 13.94
CA HIS A 170 14.24 9.57 14.60
C HIS A 170 14.80 8.15 14.64
N LYS A 171 13.99 7.16 15.01
CA LYS A 171 14.45 5.77 15.04
C LYS A 171 15.02 5.32 13.69
N ARG A 172 14.48 5.83 12.59
CA ARG A 172 14.98 5.51 11.26
C ARG A 172 16.26 6.26 10.88
N GLU A 173 16.44 7.48 11.35
CA GLU A 173 17.67 8.26 11.14
C GLU A 173 18.85 7.66 11.92
N GLU A 174 18.64 7.23 13.17
CA GLU A 174 19.68 6.68 14.04
C GLU A 174 20.11 5.25 13.68
N GLN A 175 19.16 4.38 13.33
CA GLN A 175 19.44 2.95 13.14
C GLN A 175 20.15 2.62 11.83
N LYS A 176 20.09 3.45 10.81
CA LYS A 176 20.43 3.02 9.44
C LYS A 176 21.37 3.94 8.67
N GLY A 177 21.98 4.95 9.29
CA GLY A 177 22.85 5.89 8.59
C GLY A 177 22.12 6.80 7.60
N ASN A 178 22.71 7.95 7.27
CA ASN A 178 22.09 9.03 6.49
C ASN A 178 22.00 8.70 4.97
N HIS A 179 21.22 7.65 4.60
CA HIS A 179 20.99 7.28 3.20
C HIS A 179 19.73 7.98 2.66
N PRO A 180 19.85 8.90 1.70
CA PRO A 180 18.74 9.65 1.10
C PRO A 180 17.60 8.78 0.58
N GLU A 181 17.93 7.66 -0.05
CA GLU A 181 16.99 6.73 -0.68
C GLU A 181 16.02 6.07 0.33
N ARG A 182 16.45 5.90 1.57
CA ARG A 182 15.62 5.28 2.61
C ARG A 182 14.52 6.18 3.13
N LEU A 183 14.75 7.48 3.13
CA LEU A 183 13.74 8.43 3.52
C LEU A 183 12.67 8.56 2.42
N GLU A 184 13.06 8.63 1.17
CA GLU A 184 12.11 8.60 0.04
C GLU A 184 11.25 7.34 0.09
N ARG A 185 11.87 6.17 0.34
CA ARG A 185 11.15 4.92 0.54
C ARG A 185 10.13 4.98 1.69
N PHE A 186 10.47 5.62 2.82
CA PHE A 186 9.52 5.78 3.93
C PHE A 186 8.25 6.53 3.49
N TYR A 187 8.42 7.66 2.80
CA TYR A 187 7.27 8.41 2.28
C TYR A 187 6.45 7.58 1.30
N HIS A 188 7.10 6.81 0.46
CA HIS A 188 6.49 5.89 -0.48
C HIS A 188 5.62 4.85 0.21
N VAL A 189 6.18 4.12 1.18
CA VAL A 189 5.48 3.04 1.90
C VAL A 189 4.30 3.58 2.71
N VAL A 190 4.46 4.75 3.34
CA VAL A 190 3.35 5.41 4.05
C VAL A 190 2.21 5.75 3.09
N LEU A 191 2.50 6.36 1.93
CA LEU A 191 1.47 6.70 0.96
C LEU A 191 0.83 5.46 0.34
N LEU A 192 1.60 4.44 0.02
CA LEU A 192 1.09 3.18 -0.49
C LEU A 192 0.11 2.55 0.51
N THR A 193 0.50 2.49 1.79
CA THR A 193 -0.36 2.00 2.87
C THR A 193 -1.63 2.85 3.02
N LEU A 194 -1.49 4.17 2.91
CA LEU A 194 -2.62 5.10 2.98
C LEU A 194 -3.65 4.85 1.87
N PHE A 195 -3.19 4.75 0.62
CA PHE A 195 -4.09 4.52 -0.51
C PHE A 195 -4.73 3.13 -0.47
N TRP A 196 -4.00 2.10 -0.04
CA TRP A 196 -4.59 0.79 0.21
C TRP A 196 -5.68 0.85 1.29
N GLY A 197 -5.43 1.56 2.40
CA GLY A 197 -6.42 1.76 3.46
C GLY A 197 -7.65 2.59 3.02
N CYS A 198 -7.55 3.30 1.89
CA CYS A 198 -8.67 3.96 1.24
C CYS A 198 -9.46 3.04 0.28
N GLY A 199 -9.02 1.79 0.07
CA GLY A 199 -9.61 0.88 -0.90
C GLY A 199 -9.20 1.17 -2.35
N ILE A 200 -8.15 1.98 -2.55
CA ILE A 200 -7.68 2.40 -3.86
C ILE A 200 -6.63 1.40 -4.37
N GLU A 201 -6.70 1.07 -5.66
CA GLU A 201 -5.64 0.30 -6.29
C GLU A 201 -4.38 1.16 -6.40
N ALA A 202 -3.39 0.83 -5.57
CA ALA A 202 -2.09 1.49 -5.55
C ALA A 202 -0.99 0.46 -5.70
N LYS A 203 0.04 0.79 -6.49
CA LYS A 203 1.22 -0.04 -6.72
C LYS A 203 2.48 0.82 -6.63
N ALA A 204 3.51 0.29 -5.97
CA ALA A 204 4.86 0.75 -6.20
C ALA A 204 5.33 0.13 -7.53
N GLU A 205 5.84 0.91 -8.48
CA GLU A 205 6.34 0.32 -9.72
C GLU A 205 7.55 -0.56 -9.47
N GLU A 206 7.62 -1.66 -10.24
CA GLU A 206 8.69 -2.64 -10.14
C GLU A 206 10.05 -1.97 -10.32
N ALA A 207 11.02 -2.44 -9.52
CA ALA A 207 12.39 -1.98 -9.59
C ALA A 207 12.91 -2.08 -11.04
N THR A 208 13.23 -0.94 -11.63
CA THR A 208 14.19 -0.91 -12.72
C THR A 208 15.59 -0.95 -12.09
N HIS A 209 16.61 -1.32 -12.86
CA HIS A 209 18.01 -1.25 -12.42
C HIS A 209 18.47 0.19 -12.02
N LEU A 210 17.58 1.19 -12.12
CA LEU A 210 17.79 2.60 -11.82
C LEU A 210 17.08 3.10 -10.56
N GLY A 211 16.39 2.23 -9.81
CA GLY A 211 15.73 2.57 -8.55
C GLY A 211 14.21 2.36 -8.57
N ARG A 212 13.63 2.26 -7.38
CA ARG A 212 12.19 2.23 -7.12
C ARG A 212 11.76 3.61 -6.74
N SER A 213 10.83 4.19 -7.45
CA SER A 213 10.39 5.50 -7.03
C SER A 213 8.97 5.88 -7.37
N ASP A 214 8.27 5.13 -8.22
CA ASP A 214 6.98 5.59 -8.68
C ASP A 214 5.84 4.87 -7.98
N LEU A 215 4.92 5.66 -7.47
CA LEU A 215 3.66 5.22 -6.92
C LEU A 215 2.57 5.45 -7.97
N VAL A 216 1.88 4.40 -8.35
CA VAL A 216 0.79 4.47 -9.32
C VAL A 216 -0.53 4.22 -8.62
N LEU A 217 -1.48 5.15 -8.77
CA LEU A 217 -2.86 5.00 -8.33
C LEU A 217 -3.76 4.80 -9.52
N ALA A 218 -4.68 3.84 -9.44
CA ALA A 218 -5.76 3.67 -10.39
C ALA A 218 -7.11 3.87 -9.69
N TYR A 219 -7.92 4.79 -10.23
CA TYR A 219 -9.26 5.08 -9.74
C TYR A 219 -10.22 5.31 -10.91
N GLY A 220 -11.07 4.33 -11.18
CA GLY A 220 -11.91 4.32 -12.38
C GLY A 220 -11.09 4.39 -13.67
N GLU A 221 -11.30 5.43 -14.47
CA GLU A 221 -10.54 5.68 -15.70
C GLU A 221 -9.30 6.55 -15.51
N ASP A 222 -9.07 7.03 -14.29
CA ASP A 222 -7.97 7.95 -13.99
C ASP A 222 -6.79 7.19 -13.37
N VAL A 223 -5.57 7.46 -13.86
CA VAL A 223 -4.32 6.89 -13.35
C VAL A 223 -3.36 8.01 -13.01
N TYR A 224 -2.92 8.04 -11.76
CA TYR A 224 -1.94 9.00 -11.26
C TYR A 224 -0.60 8.29 -11.07
N ILE A 225 0.42 8.75 -11.76
CA ILE A 225 1.80 8.26 -11.63
C ILE A 225 2.57 9.33 -10.85
N MET A 226 3.02 8.98 -9.64
CA MET A 226 3.63 9.91 -8.70
C MET A 226 5.09 9.56 -8.44
N GLU A 227 5.95 10.55 -8.49
CA GLU A 227 7.35 10.46 -8.10
C GLU A 227 7.61 11.39 -6.93
N LEU A 228 8.22 10.86 -5.86
CA LEU A 228 8.57 11.62 -4.66
C LEU A 228 10.07 11.83 -4.58
N LYS A 229 10.51 13.09 -4.42
CA LYS A 229 11.94 13.42 -4.30
C LYS A 229 12.23 14.52 -3.28
N LYS A 230 13.44 14.48 -2.74
CA LYS A 230 14.04 15.60 -1.98
C LYS A 230 14.46 16.79 -2.86
N ALA A 231 14.14 16.76 -4.13
CA ALA A 231 14.40 17.80 -5.11
C ALA A 231 13.09 18.50 -5.49
N PRO A 232 13.14 19.68 -6.11
CA PRO A 232 11.94 20.36 -6.60
C PRO A 232 11.01 19.46 -7.39
N ALA A 233 9.70 19.61 -7.20
CA ALA A 233 8.66 18.78 -7.82
C ALA A 233 8.79 18.68 -9.36
N GLU A 234 9.33 19.71 -10.00
CA GLU A 234 9.65 19.75 -11.44
C GLU A 234 10.62 18.63 -11.86
N LYS A 235 11.65 18.37 -11.03
CA LYS A 235 12.63 17.31 -11.32
C LYS A 235 12.02 15.93 -11.19
N ALA A 236 11.12 15.76 -10.21
CA ALA A 236 10.36 14.52 -10.05
C ALA A 236 9.46 14.28 -11.27
N LEU A 237 8.76 15.31 -11.73
CA LEU A 237 7.92 15.25 -12.91
C LEU A 237 8.71 14.93 -14.20
N GLN A 238 9.87 15.55 -14.37
CA GLN A 238 10.76 15.26 -15.49
C GLN A 238 11.18 13.79 -15.52
N GLN A 239 11.51 13.21 -14.37
CA GLN A 239 11.90 11.81 -14.28
C GLN A 239 10.76 10.86 -14.71
N ILE A 240 9.50 11.12 -14.35
CA ILE A 240 8.36 10.31 -14.79
C ILE A 240 8.30 10.27 -16.32
N ARG A 241 8.50 11.42 -16.97
CA ARG A 241 8.50 11.53 -18.45
C ARG A 241 9.64 10.73 -19.09
N GLU A 242 10.86 10.85 -18.55
CA GLU A 242 12.05 10.17 -19.09
C GLU A 242 11.95 8.64 -19.00
N LYS A 243 11.28 8.14 -18.00
CA LYS A 243 11.12 6.69 -17.76
C LYS A 243 9.95 6.06 -18.53
N GLY A 244 9.05 6.85 -19.14
CA GLY A 244 7.99 6.37 -20.03
C GLY A 244 6.94 5.48 -19.38
N TYR A 245 6.67 5.62 -18.08
CA TYR A 245 5.76 4.74 -17.33
C TYR A 245 4.30 4.76 -17.80
N GLY A 246 3.88 5.83 -18.47
CA GLY A 246 2.51 5.97 -18.99
C GLY A 246 2.13 4.97 -20.08
N GLU A 247 3.10 4.34 -20.76
CA GLU A 247 2.82 3.43 -21.88
C GLU A 247 1.99 2.22 -21.49
N LYS A 248 2.09 1.74 -20.26
CA LYS A 248 1.31 0.59 -19.74
C LYS A 248 -0.18 0.91 -19.58
N TYR A 249 -0.55 2.18 -19.50
CA TYR A 249 -1.90 2.65 -19.16
C TYR A 249 -2.60 3.32 -20.34
N ARG A 250 -2.28 2.89 -21.57
CA ARG A 250 -2.93 3.40 -22.79
C ARG A 250 -4.45 3.24 -22.70
N GLY A 251 -5.17 4.30 -23.07
CA GLY A 251 -6.64 4.33 -23.00
C GLY A 251 -7.21 4.83 -21.68
N LYS A 252 -6.36 5.14 -20.69
CA LYS A 252 -6.75 5.79 -19.43
C LYS A 252 -6.40 7.27 -19.41
N ASN A 253 -7.04 8.05 -18.54
CA ASN A 253 -6.64 9.43 -18.26
C ASN A 253 -5.39 9.43 -17.38
N LEU A 254 -4.25 9.86 -17.92
CA LEU A 254 -2.98 9.83 -17.21
C LEU A 254 -2.66 11.18 -16.60
N TYR A 255 -2.28 11.15 -15.32
CA TYR A 255 -1.80 12.30 -14.58
C TYR A 255 -0.39 12.00 -14.04
N TYR A 256 0.60 12.79 -14.46
CA TYR A 256 1.97 12.72 -13.94
C TYR A 256 2.12 13.72 -12.82
N VAL A 257 2.60 13.25 -11.66
CA VAL A 257 2.67 14.07 -10.45
C VAL A 257 4.06 14.00 -9.85
N GLY A 258 4.81 15.10 -9.92
CA GLY A 258 6.05 15.25 -9.18
C GLY A 258 5.76 15.84 -7.80
N ILE A 259 6.33 15.25 -6.75
CA ILE A 259 6.14 15.66 -5.35
C ILE A 259 7.49 15.95 -4.70
N GLU A 260 7.60 17.13 -4.06
CA GLU A 260 8.77 17.54 -3.30
C GLU A 260 8.62 17.17 -1.82
N ILE A 261 9.59 16.43 -1.28
CA ILE A 261 9.69 16.07 0.14
C ILE A 261 10.43 17.16 0.88
N ASP A 262 9.86 17.68 1.97
CA ASP A 262 10.51 18.54 2.93
C ASP A 262 11.10 17.71 4.08
N THR A 263 12.40 17.52 4.06
CA THR A 263 13.08 16.71 5.07
C THR A 263 13.25 17.44 6.41
N GLU A 264 13.23 18.77 6.41
CA GLU A 264 13.32 19.57 7.63
C GLU A 264 12.00 19.57 8.40
N GLN A 265 10.91 19.76 7.67
CA GLN A 265 9.55 19.72 8.24
C GLN A 265 8.96 18.30 8.31
N ARG A 266 9.68 17.31 7.78
CA ARG A 266 9.23 15.90 7.71
C ARG A 266 7.84 15.75 7.10
N ASN A 267 7.61 16.44 5.99
CA ASN A 267 6.33 16.52 5.31
C ASN A 267 6.54 16.65 3.79
N LEU A 268 5.46 16.84 3.06
CA LEU A 268 5.48 17.18 1.65
C LEU A 268 5.45 18.71 1.50
N LYS A 269 6.32 19.26 0.64
CA LYS A 269 6.46 20.72 0.46
C LYS A 269 5.55 21.25 -0.63
N GLY A 270 5.46 20.52 -1.75
CA GLY A 270 4.68 20.95 -2.90
C GLY A 270 4.61 19.85 -3.98
N TYR A 271 3.81 20.11 -5.00
CA TYR A 271 3.68 19.20 -6.13
C TYR A 271 3.59 19.96 -7.46
N ARG A 272 3.83 19.21 -8.56
CA ARG A 272 3.49 19.59 -9.94
C ARG A 272 2.70 18.45 -10.56
N ILE A 273 1.65 18.79 -11.29
CA ILE A 273 0.81 17.83 -11.98
C ILE A 273 0.65 18.21 -13.44
N GLU A 274 0.67 17.21 -14.31
CA GLU A 274 0.37 17.35 -15.72
C GLU A 274 -0.55 16.22 -16.15
N GLN A 275 -1.54 16.56 -16.94
CA GLN A 275 -2.34 15.55 -17.63
C GLN A 275 -1.64 15.21 -18.93
N SER A 276 -1.31 13.94 -19.13
CA SER A 276 -0.81 13.47 -20.42
C SER A 276 -1.93 13.50 -21.45
N ALA A 277 -1.65 14.00 -22.63
CA ALA A 277 -2.58 13.86 -23.74
C ALA A 277 -2.88 12.36 -23.96
N PRO A 278 -4.13 11.96 -24.20
CA PRO A 278 -4.44 10.57 -24.50
C PRO A 278 -3.58 10.13 -25.69
N ALA A 279 -2.83 9.03 -25.51
CA ALA A 279 -2.10 8.43 -26.61
C ALA A 279 -3.11 7.94 -27.66
N VAL A 280 -3.09 8.55 -28.83
CA VAL A 280 -3.92 8.22 -30.01
C VAL A 280 -3.59 6.80 -30.48
#